data_8d0fc3d2bd2e0972bf002a53a520084a
#
_entry.id   8d0fc3d2bd2e0972bf002a53a520084a
#
_cell.length_a   1.000
_cell.length_b   1.000
_cell.length_c   1.000
_cell.angle_alpha   90.00
_cell.angle_beta   90.00
_cell.angle_gamma   90.00
#
_symmetry.space_group_name_H-M   'P 1'
#
loop_
_entity.id
_entity.type
_entity.pdbx_description
1 polymer ?
#
loop_
_entity_poly.entity_id
_entity_poly.type
_entity_poly.pdbx_seq_one_letter_code
_entity_poly.pdbx_strand_id
1 'polypeptide(L)'
;MTSYLNIENIARSKDGVEYHPLRPFLPENAKVLFLGSFPPQRKRWCMDFYYPNFINDHWRIEGQIFFGDKNHFVDVKNKRFKIDEIIAFCQEKGLAFFDTSTAIRRLQDNASDKFLEVIEPTDIPSLLQQLPHLRAIVTTGEKATETICTYLNIPNIPKVHTS
;
A
#
# COMPACT_ATOMS: atom_id res chain seq x y z
N MET A 1 -2.23 -17.10 -2.13
CA MET A 1 -3.29 -17.01 -3.12
C MET A 1 -2.96 -16.06 -4.22
N THR A 2 -1.97 -16.42 -4.91
CA THR A 2 -1.44 -15.59 -5.98
C THR A 2 -1.77 -16.15 -7.35
N SER A 3 -2.26 -17.36 -7.40
CA SER A 3 -2.41 -18.08 -8.65
C SER A 3 -3.43 -17.46 -9.61
N TYR A 4 -4.44 -16.78 -9.09
CA TYR A 4 -5.44 -16.17 -9.94
C TYR A 4 -5.02 -14.82 -10.51
N LEU A 5 -3.86 -14.34 -10.15
CA LEU A 5 -3.35 -13.10 -10.69
C LEU A 5 -3.01 -13.17 -12.15
N ASN A 6 -2.67 -14.33 -12.60
CA ASN A 6 -1.72 -14.39 -13.69
C ASN A 6 -2.31 -14.20 -15.05
N ILE A 7 -3.38 -14.88 -15.38
CA ILE A 7 -3.88 -14.85 -16.75
C ILE A 7 -4.51 -13.51 -17.09
N GLU A 8 -5.34 -13.00 -16.21
CA GLU A 8 -5.99 -11.71 -16.46
C GLU A 8 -4.99 -10.56 -16.47
N ASN A 9 -4.06 -10.57 -15.54
CA ASN A 9 -3.04 -9.51 -15.49
C ASN A 9 -2.12 -9.56 -16.71
N ILE A 10 -1.75 -10.75 -17.16
CA ILE A 10 -0.95 -10.90 -18.37
C ILE A 10 -1.73 -10.43 -19.59
N ALA A 11 -2.99 -10.79 -19.70
CA ALA A 11 -3.82 -10.36 -20.82
C ALA A 11 -4.00 -8.84 -20.85
N ARG A 12 -4.13 -8.21 -19.68
CA ARG A 12 -4.31 -6.77 -19.55
C ARG A 12 -3.03 -5.99 -19.77
N SER A 13 -1.87 -6.60 -19.49
CA SER A 13 -0.58 -5.95 -19.69
C SER A 13 -0.31 -5.62 -21.16
N LYS A 14 -1.02 -6.21 -22.09
CA LYS A 14 -0.91 -5.86 -23.52
C LYS A 14 -1.24 -4.39 -23.77
N ASP A 15 -2.17 -3.83 -23.00
CA ASP A 15 -2.54 -2.43 -23.09
C ASP A 15 -1.72 -1.55 -22.14
N GLY A 16 -0.77 -2.14 -21.43
CA GLY A 16 0.04 -1.43 -20.45
C GLY A 16 -0.70 -1.16 -19.16
N VAL A 17 -1.94 -1.64 -19.01
CA VAL A 17 -2.72 -1.45 -17.77
C VAL A 17 -2.36 -2.55 -16.78
N GLU A 18 -2.02 -2.12 -15.56
CA GLU A 18 -1.75 -3.04 -14.45
C GLU A 18 -2.90 -2.95 -13.46
N TYR A 19 -3.42 -4.08 -13.05
CA TYR A 19 -4.44 -4.17 -12.02
C TYR A 19 -3.81 -4.52 -10.69
N HIS A 20 -4.39 -4.00 -9.62
CA HIS A 20 -3.84 -4.18 -8.28
C HIS A 20 -3.76 -5.67 -7.94
N PRO A 21 -2.56 -6.18 -7.64
CA PRO A 21 -2.38 -7.62 -7.42
C PRO A 21 -2.78 -8.10 -6.03
N LEU A 22 -3.06 -7.17 -5.11
CA LEU A 22 -3.45 -7.50 -3.75
C LEU A 22 -4.89 -7.07 -3.49
N ARG A 23 -5.56 -7.80 -2.62
CA ARG A 23 -6.85 -7.38 -2.09
C ARG A 23 -6.65 -6.40 -0.94
N PRO A 24 -7.61 -5.51 -0.68
CA PRO A 24 -7.55 -4.70 0.52
C PRO A 24 -7.37 -5.57 1.75
N PHE A 25 -6.45 -5.19 2.62
CA PHE A 25 -6.24 -5.89 3.88
C PHE A 25 -7.02 -5.14 4.96
N LEU A 26 -8.14 -5.70 5.39
CA LEU A 26 -9.12 -5.02 6.23
C LEU A 26 -9.44 -5.84 7.48
N PRO A 27 -8.58 -5.79 8.51
CA PRO A 27 -8.92 -6.43 9.79
C PRO A 27 -10.23 -5.88 10.34
N GLU A 28 -11.02 -6.74 10.94
CA GLU A 28 -12.35 -6.38 11.46
C GLU A 28 -12.30 -5.24 12.47
N ASN A 29 -11.23 -5.19 13.26
CA ASN A 29 -11.02 -4.19 14.29
C ASN A 29 -10.18 -3.00 13.81
N ALA A 30 -10.03 -2.82 12.50
CA ALA A 30 -9.12 -1.81 11.96
C ALA A 30 -9.46 -0.40 12.46
N LYS A 31 -8.44 0.29 12.95
CA LYS A 31 -8.53 1.66 13.46
C LYS A 31 -7.76 2.64 12.61
N VAL A 32 -6.77 2.16 11.87
CA VAL A 32 -5.93 2.99 11.00
C VAL A 32 -5.88 2.34 9.63
N LEU A 33 -6.10 3.14 8.60
CA LEU A 33 -5.97 2.71 7.22
C LEU A 33 -4.77 3.41 6.59
N PHE A 34 -3.83 2.63 6.11
CA PHE A 34 -2.72 3.15 5.31
C PHE A 34 -3.09 3.08 3.84
N LEU A 35 -2.98 4.20 3.14
CA LEU A 35 -3.23 4.30 1.72
C LEU A 35 -2.00 4.81 1.00
N GLY A 36 -1.45 3.97 0.12
CA GLY A 36 -0.46 4.40 -0.86
C GLY A 36 -1.14 4.70 -2.19
N SER A 37 -0.36 4.87 -3.23
CA SER A 37 -0.89 5.09 -4.58
C SER A 37 -1.11 3.78 -5.32
N PHE A 38 -0.07 2.98 -5.46
CA PHE A 38 -0.09 1.69 -6.14
C PHE A 38 1.23 0.97 -5.82
N PRO A 39 1.25 -0.37 -5.77
CA PRO A 39 2.50 -1.08 -5.47
C PRO A 39 3.52 -0.95 -6.60
N PRO A 40 4.81 -1.13 -6.28
CA PRO A 40 5.84 -1.13 -7.31
C PRO A 40 5.71 -2.34 -8.23
N GLN A 41 6.47 -2.35 -9.32
CA GLN A 41 6.52 -3.49 -10.21
C GLN A 41 6.90 -4.76 -9.46
N ARG A 42 6.32 -5.87 -9.88
CA ARG A 42 6.48 -7.17 -9.21
C ARG A 42 7.94 -7.58 -9.01
N LYS A 43 8.82 -7.23 -9.94
CA LYS A 43 10.24 -7.54 -9.85
C LYS A 43 10.92 -6.93 -8.62
N ARG A 44 10.29 -5.93 -7.99
CA ARG A 44 10.83 -5.26 -6.81
C ARG A 44 10.29 -5.82 -5.49
N TRP A 45 9.40 -6.79 -5.55
CA TRP A 45 8.77 -7.35 -4.35
C TRP A 45 9.64 -8.41 -3.70
N CYS A 46 9.80 -8.33 -2.38
CA CYS A 46 10.40 -9.41 -1.61
C CYS A 46 9.37 -10.17 -0.77
N MET A 47 8.09 -9.79 -0.83
CA MET A 47 7.00 -10.52 -0.17
C MET A 47 5.67 -10.17 -0.86
N ASP A 48 4.65 -10.99 -0.64
CA ASP A 48 3.30 -10.77 -1.20
C ASP A 48 2.41 -10.02 -0.22
N PHE A 49 2.80 -8.80 0.09
CA PHE A 49 2.03 -7.94 0.97
C PHE A 49 2.34 -6.47 0.67
N TYR A 50 1.77 -5.55 1.43
CA TYR A 50 1.95 -4.11 1.22
C TYR A 50 3.35 -3.65 1.58
N TYR A 51 3.83 -2.63 0.86
CA TYR A 51 5.21 -2.13 0.97
C TYR A 51 6.24 -3.24 0.79
N PRO A 52 6.16 -3.94 -0.36
CA PRO A 52 6.91 -5.17 -0.57
C PRO A 52 8.36 -4.98 -1.00
N ASN A 53 8.76 -3.76 -1.35
CA ASN A 53 10.12 -3.50 -1.78
C ASN A 53 11.03 -3.42 -0.56
N PHE A 54 12.08 -4.22 -0.55
CA PHE A 54 12.98 -4.31 0.60
C PHE A 54 13.63 -2.97 0.97
N ILE A 55 13.81 -2.08 0.01
CA ILE A 55 14.38 -0.76 0.28
C ILE A 55 13.37 0.24 0.85
N ASN A 56 12.08 -0.08 0.86
CA ASN A 56 11.05 0.77 1.45
C ASN A 56 11.12 0.68 2.98
N ASP A 57 11.01 1.82 3.64
CA ASP A 57 11.21 1.90 5.08
C ASP A 57 9.97 1.65 5.93
N HIS A 58 8.82 1.43 5.30
CA HIS A 58 7.56 1.32 6.06
C HIS A 58 7.66 0.33 7.23
N TRP A 59 8.10 -0.91 6.95
CA TRP A 59 8.17 -1.93 8.00
C TRP A 59 9.28 -1.70 9.00
N ARG A 60 10.31 -0.96 8.63
CA ARG A 60 11.35 -0.53 9.57
C ARG A 60 10.81 0.55 10.51
N ILE A 61 9.99 1.45 9.98
CA ILE A 61 9.32 2.49 10.79
C ILE A 61 8.35 1.84 11.77
N GLU A 62 7.53 0.91 11.32
CA GLU A 62 6.62 0.18 12.21
C GLU A 62 7.37 -0.58 13.31
N GLY A 63 8.44 -1.26 12.95
CA GLY A 63 9.29 -1.95 13.92
C GLY A 63 9.87 -1.00 14.96
N GLN A 64 10.35 0.15 14.52
CA GLN A 64 10.91 1.15 15.42
C GLN A 64 9.86 1.72 16.36
N ILE A 65 8.67 2.03 15.85
CA ILE A 65 7.61 2.63 16.66
C ILE A 65 7.09 1.66 17.71
N PHE A 66 6.78 0.43 17.32
CA PHE A 66 6.10 -0.51 18.20
C PHE A 66 7.03 -1.38 19.04
N PHE A 67 8.26 -1.58 18.60
CA PHE A 67 9.19 -2.52 19.25
C PHE A 67 10.55 -1.89 19.60
N GLY A 68 10.78 -0.64 19.20
CA GLY A 68 12.06 -0.01 19.40
C GLY A 68 13.18 -0.66 18.59
N ASP A 69 12.85 -1.37 17.53
CA ASP A 69 13.80 -2.13 16.71
C ASP A 69 13.39 -2.03 15.24
N LYS A 70 14.13 -1.27 14.46
CA LYS A 70 13.87 -1.10 13.04
C LYS A 70 13.97 -2.41 12.26
N ASN A 71 14.64 -3.42 12.79
CA ASN A 71 14.82 -4.71 12.14
C ASN A 71 13.85 -5.77 12.67
N HIS A 72 12.88 -5.40 13.49
CA HIS A 72 11.93 -6.35 14.07
C HIS A 72 11.25 -7.22 13.00
N PHE A 73 10.85 -6.61 11.89
CA PHE A 73 10.17 -7.29 10.78
C PHE A 73 11.12 -7.65 9.63
N VAL A 74 12.43 -7.50 9.83
CA VAL A 74 13.41 -7.64 8.75
C VAL A 74 14.25 -8.89 8.93
N ASP A 75 14.26 -9.73 7.91
CA ASP A 75 15.22 -10.82 7.81
C ASP A 75 16.44 -10.27 7.06
N VAL A 76 17.42 -9.80 7.82
CA VAL A 76 18.59 -9.11 7.28
C VAL A 76 19.41 -10.05 6.38
N LYS A 77 19.53 -11.29 6.78
CA LYS A 77 20.35 -12.28 6.07
C LYS A 77 19.80 -12.56 4.67
N ASN A 78 18.49 -12.74 4.55
CA ASN A 78 17.84 -13.11 3.30
C ASN A 78 17.29 -11.91 2.53
N LYS A 79 17.46 -10.71 3.06
CA LYS A 79 16.98 -9.45 2.46
C LYS A 79 15.50 -9.51 2.12
N ARG A 80 14.69 -9.85 3.11
CA ARG A 80 13.23 -9.88 2.99
C ARG A 80 12.58 -9.49 4.29
N PHE A 81 11.28 -9.25 4.24
CA PHE A 81 10.48 -8.98 5.42
C PHE A 81 9.84 -10.26 5.96
N LYS A 82 9.54 -10.25 7.25
CA LYS A 82 8.91 -11.39 7.93
C LYS A 82 7.40 -11.28 7.79
N ILE A 83 6.88 -11.73 6.64
CA ILE A 83 5.48 -11.52 6.25
C ILE A 83 4.47 -12.06 7.27
N ASP A 84 4.69 -13.24 7.82
CA ASP A 84 3.73 -13.84 8.75
C ASP A 84 3.64 -13.03 10.04
N GLU A 85 4.77 -12.55 10.54
CA GLU A 85 4.80 -11.69 11.72
C GLU A 85 4.16 -10.33 11.43
N ILE A 86 4.38 -9.77 10.24
CA ILE A 86 3.77 -8.52 9.82
C ILE A 86 2.25 -8.65 9.79
N ILE A 87 1.73 -9.69 9.16
CA ILE A 87 0.29 -9.89 9.05
C ILE A 87 -0.34 -10.06 10.44
N ALA A 88 0.26 -10.88 11.30
CA ALA A 88 -0.23 -11.07 12.66
C ALA A 88 -0.23 -9.77 13.45
N PHE A 89 0.83 -8.99 13.31
CA PHE A 89 0.95 -7.66 13.96
C PHE A 89 -0.15 -6.72 13.48
N CYS A 90 -0.39 -6.64 12.18
CA CYS A 90 -1.41 -5.76 11.61
C CYS A 90 -2.82 -6.15 12.07
N GLN A 91 -3.09 -7.45 12.14
CA GLN A 91 -4.36 -7.94 12.66
C GLN A 91 -4.54 -7.60 14.14
N GLU A 92 -3.50 -7.77 14.93
CA GLU A 92 -3.54 -7.46 16.37
C GLU A 92 -3.74 -5.97 16.61
N LYS A 93 -3.02 -5.13 15.88
CA LYS A 93 -3.06 -3.68 16.09
C LYS A 93 -4.20 -2.97 15.36
N GLY A 94 -4.91 -3.67 14.49
CA GLY A 94 -6.00 -3.06 13.73
C GLY A 94 -5.50 -2.11 12.66
N LEU A 95 -4.51 -2.52 11.88
CA LEU A 95 -3.95 -1.74 10.79
C LEU A 95 -4.44 -2.30 9.46
N ALA A 96 -5.13 -1.47 8.68
CA ALA A 96 -5.63 -1.81 7.36
C ALA A 96 -4.75 -1.19 6.28
N PHE A 97 -4.74 -1.81 5.11
CA PHE A 97 -3.91 -1.37 3.99
C PHE A 97 -4.65 -1.47 2.67
N PHE A 98 -4.53 -0.44 1.88
CA PHE A 98 -4.85 -0.49 0.46
C PHE A 98 -4.14 0.67 -0.26
N ASP A 99 -4.49 0.88 -1.52
CA ASP A 99 -3.94 1.95 -2.34
C ASP A 99 -5.09 2.75 -2.97
N THR A 100 -4.78 3.94 -3.48
CA THR A 100 -5.80 4.83 -4.03
C THR A 100 -6.17 4.52 -5.47
N SER A 101 -5.50 3.55 -6.09
CA SER A 101 -5.81 3.10 -7.46
C SER A 101 -5.91 1.58 -7.50
N THR A 102 -6.88 1.09 -8.26
CA THR A 102 -7.03 -0.35 -8.53
C THR A 102 -6.50 -0.74 -9.90
N ALA A 103 -6.28 0.24 -10.77
CA ALA A 103 -5.64 0.02 -12.06
C ALA A 103 -4.87 1.28 -12.48
N ILE A 104 -3.68 1.07 -13.01
CA ILE A 104 -2.80 2.15 -13.46
C ILE A 104 -2.10 1.77 -14.77
N ARG A 105 -1.49 2.76 -15.38
CA ARG A 105 -0.51 2.55 -16.45
C ARG A 105 0.77 3.25 -16.03
N ARG A 106 1.91 2.57 -16.17
CA ARG A 106 3.21 3.18 -15.89
C ARG A 106 3.68 3.89 -17.14
N LEU A 107 3.88 5.19 -17.03
CA LEU A 107 4.32 6.01 -18.15
C LEU A 107 5.81 5.83 -18.41
N GLN A 108 6.54 5.38 -17.38
CA GLN A 108 7.97 5.05 -17.48
C GLN A 108 8.24 3.84 -16.61
N ASP A 109 9.28 3.08 -16.92
CA ASP A 109 9.72 1.94 -16.09
C ASP A 109 10.39 2.46 -14.83
N ASN A 110 9.59 2.95 -13.90
CA ASN A 110 10.04 3.68 -12.74
C ASN A 110 9.05 3.44 -11.60
N ALA A 111 9.55 3.40 -10.37
CA ALA A 111 8.73 3.20 -9.18
C ALA A 111 8.12 4.50 -8.66
N SER A 112 8.41 5.64 -9.28
CA SER A 112 7.91 6.92 -8.81
C SER A 112 6.43 7.12 -9.14
N ASP A 113 5.66 7.58 -8.17
CA ASP A 113 4.23 7.84 -8.31
C ASP A 113 3.90 8.84 -9.41
N LYS A 114 4.79 9.79 -9.68
CA LYS A 114 4.55 10.81 -10.70
C LYS A 114 4.47 10.25 -12.11
N PHE A 115 4.94 9.01 -12.32
CA PHE A 115 4.87 8.34 -13.61
C PHE A 115 3.74 7.32 -13.69
N LEU A 116 2.78 7.38 -12.76
CA LEU A 116 1.59 6.55 -12.80
C LEU A 116 0.42 7.32 -13.38
N GLU A 117 -0.19 6.73 -14.39
CA GLU A 117 -1.48 7.21 -14.90
C GLU A 117 -2.57 6.37 -14.25
N VAL A 118 -3.50 7.01 -13.53
CA VAL A 118 -4.60 6.32 -12.88
C VAL A 118 -5.64 5.96 -13.94
N ILE A 119 -5.88 4.67 -14.12
CA ILE A 119 -6.90 4.17 -15.04
C ILE A 119 -8.20 3.91 -14.28
N GLU A 120 -8.10 3.34 -13.08
CA GLU A 120 -9.25 3.06 -12.25
C GLU A 120 -8.93 3.45 -10.81
N PRO A 121 -9.56 4.51 -10.30
CA PRO A 121 -9.38 4.89 -8.89
C PRO A 121 -10.08 3.91 -7.97
N THR A 122 -9.56 3.79 -6.74
CA THR A 122 -10.21 3.02 -5.69
C THR A 122 -11.53 3.67 -5.30
N ASP A 123 -12.56 2.86 -5.10
CA ASP A 123 -13.83 3.31 -4.55
C ASP A 123 -13.66 3.54 -3.04
N ILE A 124 -13.26 4.75 -2.68
CA ILE A 124 -12.97 5.10 -1.29
C ILE A 124 -14.22 4.97 -0.39
N PRO A 125 -15.40 5.47 -0.78
CA PRO A 125 -16.58 5.28 0.07
C PRO A 125 -16.87 3.81 0.40
N SER A 126 -16.78 2.94 -0.60
CA SER A 126 -17.01 1.51 -0.41
C SER A 126 -15.96 0.90 0.53
N LEU A 127 -14.71 1.32 0.39
CA LEU A 127 -13.62 0.86 1.26
C LEU A 127 -13.87 1.26 2.70
N LEU A 128 -14.24 2.52 2.94
CA LEU A 128 -14.48 3.03 4.29
C LEU A 128 -15.70 2.41 4.94
N GLN A 129 -16.71 2.03 4.17
CA GLN A 129 -17.90 1.34 4.71
C GLN A 129 -17.53 -0.01 5.35
N GLN A 130 -16.45 -0.62 4.92
CA GLN A 130 -15.98 -1.88 5.47
C GLN A 130 -15.14 -1.71 6.74
N LEU A 131 -14.93 -0.48 7.17
CA LEU A 131 -14.05 -0.14 8.29
C LEU A 131 -14.81 0.70 9.33
N PRO A 132 -15.80 0.11 10.02
CA PRO A 132 -16.67 0.90 10.91
C PRO A 132 -15.97 1.47 12.15
N HIS A 133 -14.81 0.92 12.53
CA HIS A 133 -14.07 1.37 13.69
C HIS A 133 -12.88 2.26 13.34
N LEU A 134 -12.78 2.67 12.09
CA LEU A 134 -11.65 3.45 11.61
C LEU A 134 -11.60 4.82 12.28
N ARG A 135 -10.43 5.23 12.74
CA ARG A 135 -10.17 6.51 13.41
C ARG A 135 -9.24 7.41 12.63
N ALA A 136 -8.41 6.85 11.77
CA ALA A 136 -7.42 7.64 11.05
C ALA A 136 -7.08 7.01 9.71
N ILE A 137 -6.76 7.88 8.76
CA ILE A 137 -6.20 7.47 7.47
C ILE A 137 -4.81 8.07 7.39
N VAL A 138 -3.82 7.23 7.11
CA VAL A 138 -2.44 7.65 6.91
C VAL A 138 -2.12 7.45 5.43
N THR A 139 -1.79 8.53 4.73
CA THR A 139 -1.38 8.42 3.34
C THR A 139 0.14 8.34 3.26
N THR A 140 0.61 7.47 2.38
CA THR A 140 2.04 7.32 2.12
C THR A 140 2.31 7.77 0.70
N GLY A 141 3.00 8.89 0.57
CA GLY A 141 3.30 9.51 -0.72
C GLY A 141 2.36 10.65 -1.07
N GLU A 142 2.87 11.51 -1.95
CA GLU A 142 2.18 12.75 -2.31
C GLU A 142 0.89 12.48 -3.09
N LYS A 143 0.93 11.55 -4.03
CA LYS A 143 -0.21 11.24 -4.89
C LYS A 143 -1.39 10.71 -4.08
N ALA A 144 -1.14 9.81 -3.13
CA ALA A 144 -2.19 9.29 -2.25
C ALA A 144 -2.76 10.41 -1.38
N THR A 145 -1.91 11.28 -0.87
CA THR A 145 -2.33 12.43 -0.07
C THR A 145 -3.26 13.33 -0.86
N GLU A 146 -2.87 13.70 -2.07
CA GLU A 146 -3.69 14.54 -2.95
C GLU A 146 -5.05 13.90 -3.25
N THR A 147 -5.07 12.61 -3.50
CA THR A 147 -6.30 11.88 -3.79
C THR A 147 -7.27 11.93 -2.59
N ILE A 148 -6.76 11.67 -1.40
CA ILE A 148 -7.59 11.68 -0.19
C ILE A 148 -8.04 13.10 0.16
N CYS A 149 -7.18 14.09 -0.03
CA CYS A 149 -7.56 15.50 0.19
C CYS A 149 -8.69 15.90 -0.72
N THR A 150 -8.62 15.54 -1.99
CA THR A 150 -9.67 15.81 -2.96
C THR A 150 -10.97 15.12 -2.55
N TYR A 151 -10.90 13.87 -2.17
CA TYR A 151 -12.07 13.10 -1.73
C TYR A 151 -12.73 13.73 -0.49
N LEU A 152 -11.93 14.13 0.50
CA LEU A 152 -12.44 14.72 1.74
C LEU A 152 -12.73 16.21 1.61
N ASN A 153 -12.43 16.80 0.45
CA ASN A 153 -12.58 18.24 0.21
C ASN A 153 -11.79 19.08 1.22
N ILE A 154 -10.54 18.68 1.46
CA ILE A 154 -9.63 19.39 2.36
C ILE A 154 -8.62 20.16 1.50
N PRO A 155 -8.66 21.51 1.48
CA PRO A 155 -7.87 22.28 0.52
C PRO A 155 -6.39 22.39 0.84
N ASN A 156 -5.98 22.31 2.09
CA ASN A 156 -4.59 22.58 2.49
C ASN A 156 -4.12 21.58 3.56
N ILE A 157 -3.62 20.44 3.14
CA ILE A 157 -2.94 19.57 4.08
C ILE A 157 -1.48 19.97 4.16
N PRO A 158 -0.96 20.23 5.37
CA PRO A 158 0.46 20.48 5.53
C PRO A 158 1.26 19.29 5.01
N LYS A 159 2.23 19.56 4.14
CA LYS A 159 3.13 18.51 3.68
C LYS A 159 4.01 18.11 4.86
N VAL A 160 3.93 16.85 5.23
CA VAL A 160 4.88 16.29 6.17
C VAL A 160 6.13 15.96 5.36
N HIS A 161 7.20 16.70 5.62
CA HIS A 161 8.48 16.38 4.99
C HIS A 161 9.08 15.20 5.73
N THR A 162 9.05 14.06 5.10
CA THR A 162 9.91 12.96 5.50
C THR A 162 11.22 13.16 4.78
N SER A 163 12.20 13.57 5.51
CA SER A 163 13.57 13.55 5.00
C SER A 163 14.07 12.12 4.87
#